data_511bb1ccd06c849a3965d3c1e58acff9
#
_entry.id   511bb1ccd06c849a3965d3c1e58acff9
#
_cell.length_a   1.000
_cell.length_b   1.000
_cell.length_c   1.000
_cell.angle_alpha   90.00
_cell.angle_beta   90.00
_cell.angle_gamma   90.00
#
_symmetry.space_group_name_H-M   'P 1'
#
loop_
_entity.id
_entity.type
_entity.pdbx_description
1 polymer ?
#
loop_
_entity_poly.entity_id
_entity_poly.type
_entity_poly.pdbx_seq_one_letter_code
_entity_poly.pdbx_strand_id
1 'polypeptide(L)'
;LLEPRFGQWKADAGPKPVKNFSAAIPKPQPRIILVDRPNSPQSYIMAGTVLDASGRDDLVTLRAANEVFGVGLLSRINQDLRETKGWSYGVRSGIGGAEERVSFSVTAPVQADRTGDSIKALRTHLTDYLSTKGVTPEELTRTIESNVRELPGSFETASAVLGGMTSIVNLGRPDDYYQQLGKKYQSLTAPVLDATARAKIDPASLVWVVVGDAKTVRPQLDGIGLPVEDWPSTKAE
;
A
#
# COMPACT_ATOMS: atom_id res chain seq x y z
N LEU A 1 39.68 2.25 7.65
CA LEU A 1 39.24 1.37 8.80
C LEU A 1 38.67 0.02 8.32
N LEU A 2 38.04 -0.06 7.14
CA LEU A 2 37.42 -1.30 6.62
C LEU A 2 38.41 -2.09 5.74
N GLU A 3 39.24 -1.41 4.96
CA GLU A 3 40.15 -2.03 4.01
C GLU A 3 41.10 -3.07 4.64
N PRO A 4 41.78 -2.81 5.80
CA PRO A 4 42.60 -3.79 6.45
C PRO A 4 41.85 -5.04 6.96
N ARG A 5 40.53 -4.93 7.14
CA ARG A 5 39.66 -6.01 7.67
C ARG A 5 38.97 -6.82 6.59
N PHE A 6 38.58 -6.17 5.49
CA PHE A 6 37.74 -6.74 4.45
C PHE A 6 38.35 -6.71 3.04
N GLY A 7 39.41 -5.91 2.83
CA GLY A 7 40.00 -5.74 1.49
C GLY A 7 40.54 -7.02 0.85
N GLN A 8 40.89 -8.02 1.67
CA GLN A 8 41.33 -9.32 1.20
C GLN A 8 40.26 -10.41 1.29
N TRP A 9 39.03 -10.04 1.71
CA TRP A 9 37.97 -11.01 1.82
C TRP A 9 37.53 -11.50 0.44
N LYS A 10 37.58 -12.80 0.25
CA LYS A 10 37.11 -13.46 -0.97
C LYS A 10 35.89 -14.31 -0.58
N ALA A 11 34.84 -14.20 -1.36
CA ALA A 11 33.69 -15.07 -1.18
C ALA A 11 34.05 -16.49 -1.65
N ASP A 12 33.89 -17.49 -0.80
CA ASP A 12 34.09 -18.89 -1.13
C ASP A 12 32.96 -19.47 -2.03
N ALA A 13 31.88 -18.73 -2.18
CA ALA A 13 30.75 -19.10 -3.03
C ALA A 13 31.03 -18.69 -4.50
N GLY A 14 30.57 -19.52 -5.42
CA GLY A 14 30.58 -19.20 -6.85
C GLY A 14 29.90 -17.87 -7.21
N PRO A 15 29.80 -17.49 -8.46
CA PRO A 15 29.24 -16.22 -8.87
C PRO A 15 27.83 -16.02 -8.31
N LYS A 16 27.59 -14.84 -7.75
CA LYS A 16 26.29 -14.49 -7.19
C LYS A 16 25.21 -14.66 -8.25
N PRO A 17 24.13 -15.40 -7.97
CA PRO A 17 23.05 -15.56 -8.93
C PRO A 17 22.43 -14.20 -9.30
N VAL A 18 22.21 -14.00 -10.59
CA VAL A 18 21.56 -12.79 -11.10
C VAL A 18 20.07 -12.91 -10.87
N LYS A 19 19.48 -11.90 -10.23
CA LYS A 19 18.04 -11.81 -10.06
C LYS A 19 17.37 -11.58 -11.42
N ASN A 20 16.37 -12.38 -11.72
CA ASN A 20 15.54 -12.21 -12.93
C ASN A 20 14.21 -11.57 -12.56
N PHE A 21 13.98 -10.35 -13.03
CA PHE A 21 12.74 -9.60 -12.82
C PHE A 21 11.87 -9.54 -14.09
N SER A 22 12.24 -10.25 -15.17
CA SER A 22 11.48 -10.25 -16.43
C SER A 22 10.23 -11.13 -16.39
N ALA A 23 10.01 -11.88 -15.31
CA ALA A 23 8.80 -12.68 -15.17
C ALA A 23 7.55 -11.78 -15.19
N ALA A 24 6.57 -12.14 -16.01
CA ALA A 24 5.29 -11.43 -16.06
C ALA A 24 4.60 -11.44 -14.68
N ILE A 25 3.93 -10.35 -14.35
CA ILE A 25 3.06 -10.30 -13.17
C ILE A 25 1.92 -11.29 -13.40
N PRO A 26 1.72 -12.30 -12.53
CA PRO A 26 0.60 -13.21 -12.66
C PRO A 26 -0.72 -12.43 -12.63
N LYS A 27 -1.67 -12.82 -13.49
CA LYS A 27 -3.02 -12.24 -13.41
C LYS A 27 -3.61 -12.59 -12.04
N PRO A 28 -4.03 -11.61 -11.23
CA PRO A 28 -4.61 -11.87 -9.94
C PRO A 28 -5.92 -12.65 -10.11
N GLN A 29 -6.17 -13.57 -9.19
CA GLN A 29 -7.46 -14.23 -9.05
C GLN A 29 -8.12 -13.70 -7.78
N PRO A 30 -9.08 -12.76 -7.90
CA PRO A 30 -9.72 -12.13 -6.76
C PRO A 30 -10.43 -13.17 -5.90
N ARG A 31 -10.10 -13.21 -4.63
CA ARG A 31 -10.66 -14.13 -3.63
C ARG A 31 -10.41 -13.61 -2.23
N ILE A 32 -11.06 -14.22 -1.28
CA ILE A 32 -10.84 -14.02 0.15
C ILE A 32 -10.16 -15.25 0.71
N ILE A 33 -9.01 -15.09 1.34
CA ILE A 33 -8.32 -16.13 2.09
C ILE A 33 -8.63 -15.92 3.57
N LEU A 34 -9.34 -16.84 4.19
CA LEU A 34 -9.68 -16.79 5.61
C LEU A 34 -8.64 -17.58 6.41
N VAL A 35 -7.97 -16.88 7.33
CA VAL A 35 -7.05 -17.49 8.29
C VAL A 35 -7.75 -17.53 9.65
N ASP A 36 -8.05 -18.72 10.14
CA ASP A 36 -8.74 -18.89 11.41
C ASP A 36 -7.85 -18.54 12.60
N ARG A 37 -8.35 -17.62 13.43
CA ARG A 37 -7.79 -17.28 14.72
C ARG A 37 -8.90 -17.31 15.78
N PRO A 38 -9.16 -18.48 16.37
CA PRO A 38 -10.27 -18.66 17.28
C PRO A 38 -10.32 -17.67 18.44
N ASN A 39 -11.53 -17.22 18.78
CA ASN A 39 -11.80 -16.27 19.88
C ASN A 39 -11.15 -14.88 19.71
N SER A 40 -10.70 -14.52 18.51
CA SER A 40 -10.21 -13.16 18.26
C SER A 40 -11.38 -12.16 18.27
N PRO A 41 -11.35 -11.12 19.12
CA PRO A 41 -12.40 -10.09 19.16
C PRO A 41 -12.34 -9.14 17.96
N GLN A 42 -11.25 -9.18 17.22
CA GLN A 42 -11.01 -8.38 16.03
C GLN A 42 -10.62 -9.25 14.85
N SER A 43 -10.90 -8.77 13.65
CA SER A 43 -10.34 -9.27 12.41
C SER A 43 -9.29 -8.32 11.87
N TYR A 44 -8.26 -8.88 11.25
CA TYR A 44 -7.29 -8.11 10.47
C TYR A 44 -7.54 -8.36 8.99
N ILE A 45 -8.01 -7.35 8.29
CA ILE A 45 -8.25 -7.38 6.85
C ILE A 45 -7.03 -6.81 6.14
N MET A 46 -6.50 -7.54 5.18
CA MET A 46 -5.51 -7.06 4.23
C MET A 46 -6.02 -7.34 2.81
N ALA A 47 -5.98 -6.33 1.95
CA ALA A 47 -6.22 -6.50 0.53
C ALA A 47 -5.03 -5.98 -0.26
N GLY A 48 -4.69 -6.62 -1.37
CA GLY A 48 -3.54 -6.14 -2.16
C GLY A 48 -3.48 -6.71 -3.56
N THR A 49 -2.73 -6.01 -4.38
CA THR A 49 -2.36 -6.43 -5.74
C THR A 49 -0.99 -5.88 -6.12
N VAL A 50 -0.30 -6.56 -7.03
CA VAL A 50 0.93 -6.06 -7.65
C VAL A 50 0.54 -5.15 -8.80
N LEU A 51 1.12 -3.96 -8.84
CA LEU A 51 0.86 -2.97 -9.87
C LEU A 51 1.82 -3.15 -11.06
N ASP A 52 1.38 -2.75 -12.22
CA ASP A 52 2.25 -2.56 -13.38
C ASP A 52 3.04 -1.25 -13.21
N ALA A 53 3.97 -1.29 -12.28
CA ALA A 53 4.86 -0.19 -11.91
C ALA A 53 6.11 -0.72 -11.24
N SER A 54 7.19 0.02 -11.35
CA SER A 54 8.49 -0.22 -10.72
C SER A 54 8.78 0.86 -9.67
N GLY A 55 9.58 0.55 -8.67
CA GLY A 55 10.09 1.54 -7.73
C GLY A 55 11.01 2.59 -8.38
N ARG A 56 11.52 2.28 -9.59
CA ARG A 56 12.31 3.21 -10.42
C ARG A 56 11.45 4.25 -11.13
N ASP A 57 10.14 3.98 -11.29
CA ASP A 57 9.20 4.94 -11.89
C ASP A 57 9.00 6.16 -10.98
N ASP A 58 8.52 7.26 -11.54
CA ASP A 58 8.08 8.40 -10.76
C ASP A 58 6.72 8.11 -10.11
N LEU A 59 6.75 7.68 -8.86
CA LEU A 59 5.57 7.30 -8.09
C LEU A 59 4.93 8.46 -7.32
N VAL A 60 5.41 9.70 -7.46
CA VAL A 60 4.91 10.86 -6.68
C VAL A 60 3.41 11.03 -6.86
N THR A 61 2.93 11.06 -8.10
CA THR A 61 1.50 11.22 -8.41
C THR A 61 0.66 10.07 -7.86
N LEU A 62 1.12 8.82 -8.02
CA LEU A 62 0.40 7.65 -7.52
C LEU A 62 0.33 7.63 -5.98
N ARG A 63 1.40 8.02 -5.30
CA ARG A 63 1.43 8.13 -3.84
C ARG A 63 0.51 9.24 -3.35
N ALA A 64 0.54 10.40 -3.98
CA ALA A 64 -0.37 11.50 -3.66
C ALA A 64 -1.84 11.11 -3.86
N ALA A 65 -2.18 10.40 -4.92
CA ALA A 65 -3.52 9.85 -5.12
C ALA A 65 -3.90 8.85 -4.01
N ASN A 66 -2.97 7.98 -3.60
CA ASN A 66 -3.20 7.05 -2.50
C ASN A 66 -3.39 7.74 -1.14
N GLU A 67 -2.77 8.89 -0.92
CA GLU A 67 -2.96 9.66 0.32
C GLU A 67 -4.41 10.10 0.51
N VAL A 68 -5.04 10.59 -0.55
CA VAL A 68 -6.46 10.93 -0.52
C VAL A 68 -7.32 9.74 -0.12
N PHE A 69 -7.02 8.57 -0.69
CA PHE A 69 -7.79 7.36 -0.45
C PHE A 69 -7.60 6.81 0.96
N GLY A 70 -6.35 6.62 1.42
CA GLY A 70 -6.14 5.84 2.63
C GLY A 70 -4.87 6.13 3.44
N VAL A 71 -4.27 7.32 3.34
CA VAL A 71 -3.13 7.69 4.19
C VAL A 71 -3.54 8.79 5.18
N GLY A 72 -3.30 8.53 6.45
CA GLY A 72 -3.60 9.48 7.53
C GLY A 72 -5.07 9.52 7.94
N LEU A 73 -5.32 10.30 8.99
CA LEU A 73 -6.62 10.35 9.66
C LEU A 73 -7.74 10.95 8.80
N LEU A 74 -7.40 11.86 7.90
CA LEU A 74 -8.35 12.56 7.04
C LEU A 74 -8.59 11.86 5.69
N SER A 75 -8.01 10.68 5.48
CA SER A 75 -8.25 9.90 4.27
C SER A 75 -9.67 9.30 4.26
N ARG A 76 -10.19 9.06 3.06
CA ARG A 76 -11.58 8.63 2.87
C ARG A 76 -11.97 7.38 3.64
N ILE A 77 -11.14 6.33 3.55
CA ILE A 77 -11.45 5.06 4.24
C ILE A 77 -11.33 5.17 5.75
N ASN A 78 -10.45 6.04 6.24
CA ASN A 78 -10.29 6.24 7.67
C ASN A 78 -11.42 7.10 8.25
N GLN A 79 -11.84 8.15 7.55
CA GLN A 79 -13.01 8.96 7.92
C GLN A 79 -14.29 8.12 7.98
N ASP A 80 -14.48 7.16 7.08
CA ASP A 80 -15.66 6.31 7.09
C ASP A 80 -15.59 5.23 8.18
N LEU A 81 -14.56 4.36 8.14
CA LEU A 81 -14.53 3.18 9.00
C LEU A 81 -14.17 3.50 10.45
N ARG A 82 -13.35 4.52 10.67
CA ARG A 82 -12.95 4.94 12.01
C ARG A 82 -13.88 5.99 12.60
N GLU A 83 -13.97 7.16 11.94
CA GLU A 83 -14.64 8.32 12.54
C GLU A 83 -16.17 8.18 12.46
N THR A 84 -16.71 7.76 11.31
CA THR A 84 -18.17 7.69 11.12
C THR A 84 -18.74 6.41 11.70
N LYS A 85 -18.12 5.24 11.44
CA LYS A 85 -18.68 3.94 11.80
C LYS A 85 -18.13 3.38 13.11
N GLY A 86 -16.97 3.81 13.55
CA GLY A 86 -16.34 3.30 14.77
C GLY A 86 -15.96 1.81 14.71
N TRP A 87 -15.81 1.23 13.51
CA TRP A 87 -15.52 -0.20 13.32
C TRP A 87 -14.04 -0.54 13.45
N SER A 88 -13.18 0.47 13.32
CA SER A 88 -11.72 0.34 13.34
C SER A 88 -11.09 1.46 14.15
N TYR A 89 -9.93 1.18 14.74
CA TYR A 89 -9.07 2.22 15.30
C TYR A 89 -8.28 2.98 14.22
N GLY A 90 -8.10 2.40 13.06
CA GLY A 90 -7.45 3.03 11.91
C GLY A 90 -7.35 2.11 10.72
N VAL A 91 -7.67 2.65 9.56
CA VAL A 91 -7.61 1.96 8.26
C VAL A 91 -6.64 2.71 7.37
N ARG A 92 -5.83 2.00 6.61
CA ARG A 92 -4.84 2.62 5.75
C ARG A 92 -4.67 1.88 4.44
N SER A 93 -4.29 2.63 3.41
CA SER A 93 -3.74 2.08 2.17
C SER A 93 -2.29 2.47 1.99
N GLY A 94 -1.59 1.77 1.11
CA GLY A 94 -0.19 2.04 0.83
C GLY A 94 0.23 1.65 -0.57
N ILE A 95 1.17 2.41 -1.12
CA ILE A 95 1.92 2.07 -2.32
C ILE A 95 3.28 1.56 -1.85
N GLY A 96 3.43 0.24 -1.82
CA GLY A 96 4.68 -0.41 -1.47
C GLY A 96 5.71 -0.24 -2.56
N GLY A 97 6.97 -0.02 -2.17
CA GLY A 97 8.04 0.17 -3.12
C GLY A 97 9.11 -0.91 -2.97
N ALA A 98 9.18 -1.84 -3.91
CA ALA A 98 10.38 -2.59 -4.19
C ALA A 98 11.01 -2.05 -5.48
N GLU A 99 12.28 -2.28 -5.67
CA GLU A 99 13.03 -1.76 -6.81
C GLU A 99 12.35 -2.06 -8.15
N GLU A 100 11.89 -3.30 -8.35
CA GLU A 100 11.36 -3.79 -9.62
C GLU A 100 9.84 -4.00 -9.63
N ARG A 101 9.19 -3.97 -8.47
CA ARG A 101 7.74 -4.19 -8.36
C ARG A 101 7.15 -3.30 -7.29
N VAL A 102 6.00 -2.76 -7.58
CA VAL A 102 5.21 -1.93 -6.67
C VAL A 102 3.90 -2.64 -6.36
N SER A 103 3.44 -2.54 -5.13
CA SER A 103 2.15 -3.08 -4.73
C SER A 103 1.23 -1.98 -4.21
N PHE A 104 -0.06 -2.15 -4.43
CA PHE A 104 -1.10 -1.44 -3.70
C PHE A 104 -1.64 -2.36 -2.62
N SER A 105 -1.84 -1.84 -1.42
CA SER A 105 -2.43 -2.59 -0.31
C SER A 105 -3.37 -1.73 0.51
N VAL A 106 -4.36 -2.38 1.12
CA VAL A 106 -5.25 -1.81 2.13
C VAL A 106 -5.18 -2.68 3.36
N THR A 107 -5.09 -2.08 4.54
CA THR A 107 -5.11 -2.79 5.83
C THR A 107 -6.15 -2.18 6.75
N ALA A 108 -6.97 -3.04 7.36
CA ALA A 108 -8.05 -2.64 8.24
C ALA A 108 -8.19 -3.63 9.41
N PRO A 109 -7.63 -3.32 10.59
CA PRO A 109 -8.03 -3.99 11.82
C PRO A 109 -9.44 -3.52 12.20
N VAL A 110 -10.40 -4.43 12.28
CA VAL A 110 -11.81 -4.11 12.55
C VAL A 110 -12.41 -5.02 13.61
N GLN A 111 -13.54 -4.63 14.19
CA GLN A 111 -14.32 -5.50 15.04
C GLN A 111 -14.73 -6.76 14.27
N ALA A 112 -14.67 -7.93 14.91
CA ALA A 112 -14.89 -9.22 14.23
C ALA A 112 -16.29 -9.32 13.61
N ASP A 113 -17.32 -8.76 14.27
CA ASP A 113 -18.70 -8.72 13.79
C ASP A 113 -18.94 -7.69 12.66
N ARG A 114 -17.94 -6.89 12.30
CA ARG A 114 -17.98 -5.88 11.24
C ARG A 114 -17.08 -6.20 10.04
N THR A 115 -16.54 -7.40 10.00
CA THR A 115 -15.57 -7.80 8.96
C THR A 115 -16.16 -7.73 7.55
N GLY A 116 -17.31 -8.34 7.32
CA GLY A 116 -17.97 -8.34 6.01
C GLY A 116 -18.40 -6.94 5.57
N ASP A 117 -18.99 -6.16 6.48
CA ASP A 117 -19.41 -4.79 6.20
C ASP A 117 -18.22 -3.88 5.90
N SER A 118 -17.08 -4.09 6.58
CA SER A 118 -15.85 -3.34 6.33
C SER A 118 -15.27 -3.65 4.95
N ILE A 119 -15.26 -4.91 4.52
CA ILE A 119 -14.82 -5.29 3.16
C ILE A 119 -15.73 -4.64 2.10
N LYS A 120 -17.06 -4.69 2.28
CA LYS A 120 -18.00 -4.04 1.37
C LYS A 120 -17.76 -2.53 1.29
N ALA A 121 -17.58 -1.87 2.43
CA ALA A 121 -17.29 -0.44 2.48
C ALA A 121 -15.98 -0.09 1.76
N LEU A 122 -14.89 -0.83 2.03
CA LEU A 122 -13.60 -0.62 1.38
C LEU A 122 -13.69 -0.80 -0.15
N ARG A 123 -14.40 -1.83 -0.62
CA ARG A 123 -14.63 -2.05 -2.05
C ARG A 123 -15.43 -0.92 -2.68
N THR A 124 -16.48 -0.45 -2.02
CA THR A 124 -17.30 0.66 -2.48
C THR A 124 -16.47 1.93 -2.57
N HIS A 125 -15.73 2.28 -1.50
CA HIS A 125 -14.86 3.46 -1.51
C HIS A 125 -13.83 3.42 -2.63
N LEU A 126 -13.18 2.28 -2.85
CA LEU A 126 -12.19 2.16 -3.91
C LEU A 126 -12.83 2.29 -5.29
N THR A 127 -13.95 1.62 -5.53
CA THR A 127 -14.67 1.69 -6.80
C THR A 127 -15.15 3.11 -7.08
N ASP A 128 -15.76 3.77 -6.10
CA ASP A 128 -16.25 5.15 -6.22
C ASP A 128 -15.09 6.11 -6.50
N TYR A 129 -13.97 5.98 -5.77
CA TYR A 129 -12.79 6.81 -5.94
C TYR A 129 -12.20 6.68 -7.36
N LEU A 130 -12.12 5.47 -7.86
CA LEU A 130 -11.59 5.20 -9.20
C LEU A 130 -12.58 5.45 -10.35
N SER A 131 -13.83 5.82 -10.05
CA SER A 131 -14.86 6.06 -11.09
C SER A 131 -15.48 7.45 -10.98
N THR A 132 -16.45 7.62 -10.08
CA THR A 132 -17.35 8.79 -10.03
C THR A 132 -16.96 9.84 -9.00
N LYS A 133 -16.22 9.45 -7.96
CA LYS A 133 -15.86 10.33 -6.84
C LYS A 133 -14.35 10.59 -6.82
N GLY A 134 -13.85 11.24 -7.85
CA GLY A 134 -12.45 11.65 -7.96
C GLY A 134 -11.99 12.59 -6.83
N VAL A 135 -10.76 13.03 -6.89
CA VAL A 135 -10.12 13.93 -5.92
C VAL A 135 -10.83 15.28 -5.90
N THR A 136 -11.22 15.73 -4.69
CA THR A 136 -11.80 17.07 -4.53
C THR A 136 -10.72 18.16 -4.45
N PRO A 137 -11.06 19.45 -4.68
CA PRO A 137 -10.12 20.54 -4.51
C PRO A 137 -9.51 20.62 -3.11
N GLU A 138 -10.29 20.35 -2.08
CA GLU A 138 -9.87 20.38 -0.66
C GLU A 138 -8.89 19.23 -0.36
N GLU A 139 -9.15 18.04 -0.88
CA GLU A 139 -8.27 16.90 -0.76
C GLU A 139 -6.93 17.14 -1.46
N LEU A 140 -6.98 17.69 -2.69
CA LEU A 140 -5.77 18.05 -3.43
C LEU A 140 -4.92 19.07 -2.67
N THR A 141 -5.54 20.17 -2.20
CA THR A 141 -4.85 21.23 -1.47
C THR A 141 -4.17 20.66 -0.22
N ARG A 142 -4.92 19.88 0.57
CA ARG A 142 -4.39 19.22 1.78
C ARG A 142 -3.20 18.31 1.45
N THR A 143 -3.31 17.48 0.42
CA THR A 143 -2.24 16.56 0.01
C THR A 143 -0.99 17.31 -0.41
N ILE A 144 -1.12 18.35 -1.24
CA ILE A 144 0.01 19.17 -1.67
C ILE A 144 0.67 19.86 -0.47
N GLU A 145 -0.11 20.54 0.37
CA GLU A 145 0.41 21.28 1.51
C GLU A 145 1.09 20.36 2.54
N SER A 146 0.50 19.23 2.85
CA SER A 146 1.08 18.27 3.79
C SER A 146 2.45 17.80 3.30
N ASN A 147 2.51 17.30 2.07
CA ASN A 147 3.76 16.82 1.50
C ASN A 147 4.85 17.89 1.41
N VAL A 148 4.51 19.10 0.96
CA VAL A 148 5.48 20.21 0.87
C VAL A 148 6.00 20.62 2.25
N ARG A 149 5.12 20.66 3.27
CA ARG A 149 5.52 21.03 4.64
C ARG A 149 6.34 19.96 5.35
N GLU A 150 6.12 18.68 5.03
CA GLU A 150 6.85 17.54 5.63
C GLU A 150 8.26 17.35 5.04
N LEU A 151 8.52 17.85 3.83
CA LEU A 151 9.82 17.65 3.15
C LEU A 151 11.04 18.10 4.00
N PRO A 152 11.08 19.27 4.63
CA PRO A 152 12.25 19.66 5.44
C PRO A 152 12.48 18.69 6.59
N GLY A 153 11.43 18.32 7.33
CA GLY A 153 11.49 17.37 8.45
C GLY A 153 11.90 15.96 8.05
N SER A 154 11.68 15.58 6.78
CA SER A 154 12.06 14.24 6.27
C SER A 154 13.58 14.01 6.24
N PHE A 155 14.40 15.03 6.42
CA PHE A 155 15.88 14.95 6.36
C PHE A 155 16.57 15.47 7.63
N GLU A 156 15.87 15.53 8.76
CA GLU A 156 16.43 16.04 10.02
C GLU A 156 17.50 15.12 10.64
N THR A 157 17.52 13.83 10.30
CA THR A 157 18.48 12.89 10.87
C THR A 157 19.50 12.41 9.83
N ALA A 158 20.71 12.09 10.26
CA ALA A 158 21.74 11.51 9.40
C ALA A 158 21.26 10.19 8.72
N SER A 159 20.48 9.39 9.44
CA SER A 159 19.90 8.16 8.89
C SER A 159 18.90 8.45 7.77
N ALA A 160 18.07 9.48 7.91
CA ALA A 160 17.12 9.88 6.87
C ALA A 160 17.84 10.41 5.62
N VAL A 161 18.88 11.22 5.80
CA VAL A 161 19.73 11.69 4.70
C VAL A 161 20.39 10.51 3.98
N LEU A 162 21.01 9.58 4.72
CA LEU A 162 21.61 8.37 4.15
C LEU A 162 20.57 7.54 3.41
N GLY A 163 19.37 7.37 3.96
CA GLY A 163 18.25 6.67 3.31
C GLY A 163 17.86 7.32 1.98
N GLY A 164 17.80 8.64 1.95
CA GLY A 164 17.56 9.42 0.73
C GLY A 164 18.63 9.20 -0.33
N MET A 165 19.91 9.31 0.04
CA MET A 165 21.04 9.06 -0.85
C MET A 165 21.04 7.62 -1.39
N THR A 166 20.80 6.64 -0.52
CA THR A 166 20.69 5.24 -0.91
C THR A 166 19.54 5.01 -1.89
N SER A 167 18.41 5.70 -1.68
CA SER A 167 17.25 5.63 -2.58
C SER A 167 17.57 6.22 -3.96
N ILE A 168 18.33 7.33 -4.04
CA ILE A 168 18.79 7.90 -5.31
C ILE A 168 19.60 6.86 -6.09
N VAL A 169 20.60 6.25 -5.45
CA VAL A 169 21.48 5.27 -6.09
C VAL A 169 20.72 4.01 -6.50
N ASN A 170 19.93 3.41 -5.59
CA ASN A 170 19.27 2.13 -5.83
C ASN A 170 18.17 2.24 -6.89
N LEU A 171 17.49 3.38 -6.95
CA LEU A 171 16.39 3.59 -7.88
C LEU A 171 16.78 4.35 -9.15
N GLY A 172 18.07 4.71 -9.30
CA GLY A 172 18.57 5.41 -10.47
C GLY A 172 17.96 6.80 -10.65
N ARG A 173 17.70 7.52 -9.55
CA ARG A 173 17.11 8.86 -9.56
C ARG A 173 18.19 9.92 -9.81
N PRO A 174 17.83 11.10 -10.35
CA PRO A 174 18.76 12.21 -10.47
C PRO A 174 19.18 12.72 -9.08
N ASP A 175 20.39 13.25 -8.98
CA ASP A 175 20.98 13.72 -7.70
C ASP A 175 20.16 14.83 -7.03
N ASP A 176 19.45 15.63 -7.82
CA ASP A 176 18.58 16.71 -7.36
C ASP A 176 17.12 16.28 -7.10
N TYR A 177 16.83 14.97 -7.12
CA TYR A 177 15.48 14.42 -7.00
C TYR A 177 14.68 15.05 -5.85
N TYR A 178 15.25 15.10 -4.66
CA TYR A 178 14.57 15.63 -3.48
C TYR A 178 14.42 17.15 -3.52
N GLN A 179 15.31 17.88 -4.22
CA GLN A 179 15.17 19.31 -4.43
C GLN A 179 14.00 19.64 -5.36
N GLN A 180 13.72 18.76 -6.32
CA GLN A 180 12.60 18.93 -7.25
C GLN A 180 11.25 18.45 -6.68
N LEU A 181 11.27 17.70 -5.58
CA LEU A 181 10.08 17.02 -5.07
C LEU A 181 8.97 18.00 -4.65
N GLY A 182 9.33 19.11 -4.01
CA GLY A 182 8.39 20.17 -3.65
C GLY A 182 7.67 20.76 -4.86
N LYS A 183 8.39 21.04 -5.94
CA LYS A 183 7.81 21.53 -7.19
C LYS A 183 6.91 20.49 -7.84
N LYS A 184 7.29 19.20 -7.79
CA LYS A 184 6.46 18.11 -8.29
C LYS A 184 5.12 18.07 -7.57
N TYR A 185 5.11 18.13 -6.23
CA TYR A 185 3.86 18.18 -5.47
C TYR A 185 3.02 19.40 -5.82
N GLN A 186 3.62 20.58 -5.92
CA GLN A 186 2.92 21.83 -6.28
C GLN A 186 2.32 21.82 -7.68
N SER A 187 2.84 20.99 -8.59
CA SER A 187 2.31 20.84 -9.96
C SER A 187 1.17 19.84 -10.09
N LEU A 188 0.82 19.11 -9.02
CA LEU A 188 -0.24 18.12 -9.06
C LEU A 188 -1.61 18.75 -9.26
N THR A 189 -2.47 18.06 -10.00
CA THR A 189 -3.86 18.46 -10.21
C THR A 189 -4.79 17.27 -9.97
N ALA A 190 -6.03 17.52 -9.58
CA ALA A 190 -7.00 16.45 -9.33
C ALA A 190 -7.18 15.52 -10.54
N PRO A 191 -7.35 16.03 -11.79
CA PRO A 191 -7.44 15.15 -12.95
C PRO A 191 -6.23 14.24 -13.17
N VAL A 192 -5.02 14.71 -12.86
CA VAL A 192 -3.78 13.93 -12.99
C VAL A 192 -3.72 12.84 -11.92
N LEU A 193 -4.10 13.13 -10.68
CA LEU A 193 -4.21 12.13 -9.61
C LEU A 193 -5.22 11.05 -9.97
N ASP A 194 -6.42 11.45 -10.40
CA ASP A 194 -7.50 10.54 -10.80
C ASP A 194 -7.10 9.64 -11.96
N ALA A 195 -6.52 10.21 -13.01
CA ALA A 195 -6.07 9.45 -14.18
C ALA A 195 -5.00 8.43 -13.81
N THR A 196 -4.04 8.82 -12.96
CA THR A 196 -2.96 7.94 -12.50
C THR A 196 -3.50 6.80 -11.64
N ALA A 197 -4.38 7.09 -10.68
CA ALA A 197 -4.99 6.07 -9.84
C ALA A 197 -5.79 5.05 -10.68
N ARG A 198 -6.64 5.52 -11.60
CA ARG A 198 -7.44 4.67 -12.50
C ARG A 198 -6.59 3.81 -13.43
N ALA A 199 -5.47 4.34 -13.91
CA ALA A 199 -4.58 3.60 -14.80
C ALA A 199 -3.80 2.49 -14.09
N LYS A 200 -3.53 2.64 -12.79
CA LYS A 200 -2.66 1.75 -12.04
C LYS A 200 -3.37 0.80 -11.08
N ILE A 201 -4.53 1.18 -10.55
CA ILE A 201 -5.24 0.40 -9.54
C ILE A 201 -6.54 -0.15 -10.14
N ASP A 202 -6.64 -1.48 -10.24
CA ASP A 202 -7.86 -2.17 -10.59
C ASP A 202 -8.52 -2.73 -9.33
N PRO A 203 -9.70 -2.22 -8.91
CA PRO A 203 -10.38 -2.70 -7.72
C PRO A 203 -10.83 -4.17 -7.83
N ALA A 204 -10.99 -4.67 -9.06
CA ALA A 204 -11.34 -6.07 -9.29
C ALA A 204 -10.16 -7.03 -9.17
N SER A 205 -8.93 -6.54 -9.07
CA SER A 205 -7.71 -7.37 -9.01
C SER A 205 -7.26 -7.73 -7.59
N LEU A 206 -7.93 -7.23 -6.57
CA LEU A 206 -7.48 -7.39 -5.17
C LEU A 206 -7.69 -8.81 -4.65
N VAL A 207 -6.64 -9.37 -4.08
CA VAL A 207 -6.71 -10.56 -3.23
C VAL A 207 -6.86 -10.09 -1.78
N TRP A 208 -7.81 -10.69 -1.07
CA TRP A 208 -8.13 -10.34 0.32
C TRP A 208 -7.65 -11.44 1.25
N VAL A 209 -7.03 -11.06 2.34
CA VAL A 209 -6.67 -11.96 3.45
C VAL A 209 -7.38 -11.45 4.69
N VAL A 210 -8.11 -12.33 5.35
CA VAL A 210 -8.84 -12.01 6.58
C VAL A 210 -8.35 -12.95 7.67
N VAL A 211 -7.76 -12.39 8.71
CA VAL A 211 -7.33 -13.14 9.91
C VAL A 211 -8.31 -12.82 11.04
N GLY A 212 -9.03 -13.81 11.55
CA GLY A 212 -10.03 -13.62 12.60
C GLY A 212 -10.69 -14.93 13.03
N ASP A 213 -11.62 -14.85 13.97
CA ASP A 213 -12.40 -16.01 14.40
C ASP A 213 -13.34 -16.47 13.27
N ALA A 214 -13.01 -17.59 12.66
CA ALA A 214 -13.76 -18.13 11.52
C ALA A 214 -15.25 -18.35 11.82
N LYS A 215 -15.62 -18.69 13.06
CA LYS A 215 -17.02 -18.87 13.47
C LYS A 215 -17.82 -17.57 13.33
N THR A 216 -17.20 -16.45 13.66
CA THR A 216 -17.81 -15.11 13.59
C THR A 216 -17.70 -14.51 12.20
N VAL A 217 -16.58 -14.73 11.53
CA VAL A 217 -16.21 -14.03 10.28
C VAL A 217 -16.81 -14.71 9.04
N ARG A 218 -16.73 -16.04 8.95
CA ARG A 218 -17.15 -16.80 7.75
C ARG A 218 -18.56 -16.44 7.28
N PRO A 219 -19.61 -16.40 8.13
CA PRO A 219 -20.96 -16.08 7.68
C PRO A 219 -21.09 -14.66 7.07
N GLN A 220 -20.20 -13.74 7.44
CA GLN A 220 -20.21 -12.37 6.92
C GLN A 220 -19.56 -12.29 5.51
N LEU A 221 -18.76 -13.27 5.12
CA LEU A 221 -18.06 -13.29 3.84
C LEU A 221 -18.93 -13.82 2.69
N ASP A 222 -19.95 -14.63 2.99
CA ASP A 222 -20.79 -15.30 1.98
C ASP A 222 -21.50 -14.29 1.04
N GLY A 223 -21.83 -13.09 1.52
CA GLY A 223 -22.50 -12.07 0.72
C GLY A 223 -21.59 -11.09 -0.01
N ILE A 224 -20.27 -11.33 -0.06
CA ILE A 224 -19.31 -10.39 -0.68
C ILE A 224 -19.16 -10.62 -2.19
N GLY A 225 -19.52 -11.81 -2.69
CA GLY A 225 -19.44 -12.14 -4.12
C GLY A 225 -18.02 -12.47 -4.59
N LEU A 226 -17.16 -12.93 -3.68
CA LEU A 226 -15.83 -13.45 -3.99
C LEU A 226 -15.71 -14.89 -3.47
N PRO A 227 -14.95 -15.78 -4.14
CA PRO A 227 -14.58 -17.07 -3.58
C PRO A 227 -13.91 -16.91 -2.21
N VAL A 228 -14.30 -17.76 -1.24
CA VAL A 228 -13.69 -17.79 0.09
C VAL A 228 -12.95 -19.09 0.26
N GLU A 229 -11.65 -19.01 0.48
CA GLU A 229 -10.75 -20.14 0.69
C GLU A 229 -10.24 -20.12 2.13
N ASP A 230 -10.24 -21.30 2.80
CA ASP A 230 -9.59 -21.42 4.10
C ASP A 230 -8.08 -21.57 3.93
N TRP A 231 -7.31 -20.80 4.69
CA TRP A 231 -5.89 -21.05 4.79
C TRP A 231 -5.67 -22.34 5.60
N PRO A 232 -4.94 -23.34 5.06
CA PRO A 232 -4.70 -24.58 5.79
C PRO A 232 -3.99 -24.26 7.10
N SER A 233 -4.62 -24.65 8.21
CA SER A 233 -3.97 -24.61 9.51
C SER A 233 -2.76 -25.55 9.46
N THR A 234 -1.56 -25.01 9.42
CA THR A 234 -0.37 -25.77 9.80
C THR A 234 -0.59 -26.21 11.25
N LYS A 235 -0.88 -27.47 11.48
CA LYS A 235 -0.74 -28.03 12.83
C LYS A 235 0.70 -27.74 13.21
N ALA A 236 0.88 -26.88 14.21
CA ALA A 236 2.18 -26.79 14.89
C ALA A 236 2.43 -28.21 15.47
N GLU A 237 3.39 -28.90 14.88
CA GLU A 237 3.98 -30.09 15.47
C GLU A 237 4.79 -29.72 16.71
#